data_6e52cb051ab51efec71120d1ea0af15c
#
_entry.id   6e52cb051ab51efec71120d1ea0af15c
#
_cell.length_a   1.000
_cell.length_b   1.000
_cell.length_c   1.000
_cell.angle_alpha   90.00
_cell.angle_beta   90.00
_cell.angle_gamma   90.00
#
_symmetry.space_group_name_H-M   'P 1'
#
loop_
_entity.id
_entity.type
_entity.pdbx_description
1 polymer ?
#
loop_
_entity_poly.entity_id
_entity_poly.type
_entity_poly.pdbx_seq_one_letter_code
_entity_poly.pdbx_strand_id
1 'polypeptide(L)'
;GAAAGGFGVTLLLVASVSTHPHLQVGGLWEPPSGKDSYRVPILEVEDRIRHLCKQYRVVEVCADPYRWARTLQILAEENIPTTEFPQTPQRMTPASGDFIQGCLNHEVTHDCDPDLARHIANAILTDDVRGVRLRKENKSSGRHIDLAVTAIMAHSRSTWKATHKPKRRRAMSF
;
A
#
# COMPACT_ATOMS: atom_id res chain seq x y z
N GLY A 1 -11.62 -17.30 19.89
CA GLY A 1 -12.00 -15.97 20.30
C GLY A 1 -11.86 -15.04 19.11
N ALA A 2 -12.99 -14.64 18.51
CA ALA A 2 -12.98 -13.65 17.46
C ALA A 2 -12.53 -12.33 18.07
N ALA A 3 -11.31 -11.92 17.80
CA ALA A 3 -10.92 -10.56 18.02
C ALA A 3 -11.72 -9.70 17.04
N ALA A 4 -12.69 -8.97 17.52
CA ALA A 4 -13.31 -7.87 16.83
C ALA A 4 -12.21 -6.82 16.61
N GLY A 5 -11.43 -7.01 15.57
CA GLY A 5 -10.48 -6.03 15.11
C GLY A 5 -11.25 -4.82 14.67
N GLY A 6 -10.95 -3.68 15.26
CA GLY A 6 -11.51 -2.40 14.93
C GLY A 6 -11.56 -2.22 13.41
N PHE A 7 -12.67 -1.78 12.95
CA PHE A 7 -13.04 -1.73 11.56
C PHE A 7 -12.20 -0.69 10.84
N GLY A 8 -11.41 -1.16 10.06
CA GLY A 8 -10.71 -0.88 8.86
C GLY A 8 -10.40 0.59 8.56
N VAL A 9 -9.21 1.01 8.87
CA VAL A 9 -8.57 2.05 8.06
C VAL A 9 -8.35 1.45 6.68
N THR A 10 -8.82 2.14 5.66
CA THR A 10 -8.50 1.83 4.26
C THR A 10 -7.82 3.04 3.64
N LEU A 11 -6.84 2.77 2.82
CA LEU A 11 -6.00 3.80 2.27
C LEU A 11 -5.61 3.45 0.85
N LEU A 12 -5.49 4.48 0.06
CA LEU A 12 -4.90 4.43 -1.26
C LEU A 12 -3.64 5.27 -1.27
N LEU A 13 -2.57 4.72 -1.76
CA LEU A 13 -1.32 5.42 -2.00
C LEU A 13 -0.92 5.22 -3.44
N VAL A 14 -0.62 6.30 -4.13
CA VAL A 14 -0.11 6.32 -5.49
C VAL A 14 1.40 6.41 -5.44
N ALA A 15 2.09 5.54 -6.17
CA ALA A 15 3.54 5.59 -6.29
C ALA A 15 3.94 5.66 -7.77
N SER A 16 4.89 6.51 -8.09
CA SER A 16 5.48 6.53 -9.43
C SER A 16 6.34 5.28 -9.65
N VAL A 17 6.26 4.67 -10.84
CA VAL A 17 7.09 3.50 -11.18
C VAL A 17 8.52 3.94 -11.44
N SER A 18 9.34 3.84 -10.43
CA SER A 18 10.73 4.32 -10.40
C SER A 18 11.55 3.54 -9.38
N THR A 19 12.86 3.53 -9.53
CA THR A 19 13.79 3.11 -8.47
C THR A 19 13.86 4.14 -7.33
N HIS A 20 13.43 5.37 -7.59
CA HIS A 20 13.25 6.47 -6.63
C HIS A 20 11.80 6.94 -6.70
N PRO A 21 10.86 6.19 -6.09
CA PRO A 21 9.45 6.49 -6.24
C PRO A 21 9.03 7.77 -5.52
N HIS A 22 8.08 8.49 -6.12
CA HIS A 22 7.32 9.52 -5.44
C HIS A 22 6.02 8.92 -4.91
N LEU A 23 5.73 9.15 -3.63
CA LEU A 23 4.55 8.65 -2.93
C LEU A 23 3.56 9.78 -2.70
N GLN A 24 2.28 9.52 -3.01
CA GLN A 24 1.18 10.46 -2.80
C GLN A 24 -0.01 9.74 -2.18
N VAL A 25 -0.64 10.35 -1.18
CA VAL A 25 -1.88 9.81 -0.59
C VAL A 25 -3.03 10.00 -1.58
N GLY A 26 -3.60 8.88 -2.02
CA GLY A 26 -4.72 8.86 -2.96
C GLY A 26 -6.09 8.90 -2.29
N GLY A 27 -6.16 8.46 -1.03
CA GLY A 27 -7.37 8.46 -0.22
C GLY A 27 -7.14 7.83 1.14
N LEU A 28 -7.88 8.29 2.14
CA LEU A 28 -7.82 7.80 3.52
C LEU A 28 -9.24 7.70 4.08
N TRP A 29 -9.60 6.54 4.58
CA TRP A 29 -10.87 6.26 5.27
C TRP A 29 -10.56 5.70 6.64
N GLU A 30 -10.63 6.55 7.66
CA GLU A 30 -10.42 6.22 9.06
C GLU A 30 -11.72 6.35 9.86
N PRO A 31 -11.92 5.55 10.92
CA PRO A 31 -13.03 5.75 11.82
C PRO A 31 -12.93 7.13 12.48
N PRO A 32 -14.00 7.92 12.49
CA PRO A 32 -14.05 9.14 13.31
C PRO A 32 -13.82 8.80 14.78
N SER A 33 -13.13 9.67 15.51
CA SER A 33 -12.85 9.48 16.93
C SER A 33 -14.12 9.14 17.72
N GLY A 34 -14.07 8.05 18.49
CA GLY A 34 -15.17 7.61 19.35
C GLY A 34 -16.30 6.81 18.65
N LYS A 35 -16.13 6.36 17.41
CA LYS A 35 -17.11 5.48 16.74
C LYS A 35 -16.58 4.07 16.55
N ASP A 36 -16.98 3.16 17.45
CA ASP A 36 -16.61 1.73 17.38
C ASP A 36 -17.31 0.97 16.26
N SER A 37 -18.32 1.55 15.60
CA SER A 37 -19.14 0.91 14.56
C SER A 37 -18.81 1.37 13.13
N TYR A 38 -17.67 2.03 12.91
CA TYR A 38 -17.29 2.49 11.59
C TYR A 38 -17.01 1.31 10.64
N ARG A 39 -17.58 1.37 9.46
CA ARG A 39 -17.28 0.44 8.36
C ARG A 39 -16.74 1.22 7.17
N VAL A 40 -15.65 0.74 6.59
CA VAL A 40 -15.09 1.33 5.38
C VAL A 40 -16.14 1.28 4.26
N PRO A 41 -16.44 2.40 3.61
CA PRO A 41 -17.35 2.43 2.46
C PRO A 41 -16.64 1.87 1.22
N ILE A 42 -16.69 0.55 1.02
CA ILE A 42 -15.94 -0.16 -0.03
C ILE A 42 -16.21 0.44 -1.42
N LEU A 43 -17.45 0.79 -1.73
CA LEU A 43 -17.81 1.38 -3.03
C LEU A 43 -17.10 2.72 -3.27
N GLU A 44 -16.98 3.57 -2.25
CA GLU A 44 -16.24 4.85 -2.37
C GLU A 44 -14.75 4.60 -2.64
N VAL A 45 -14.17 3.59 -2.01
CA VAL A 45 -12.78 3.19 -2.24
C VAL A 45 -12.58 2.72 -3.67
N GLU A 46 -13.48 1.85 -4.16
CA GLU A 46 -13.45 1.36 -5.55
C GLU A 46 -13.62 2.49 -6.56
N ASP A 47 -14.56 3.42 -6.31
CA ASP A 47 -14.78 4.57 -7.19
C ASP A 47 -13.57 5.51 -7.19
N ARG A 48 -12.91 5.67 -6.04
CA ARG A 48 -11.67 6.45 -5.97
C ARG A 48 -10.55 5.78 -6.77
N ILE A 49 -10.42 4.46 -6.72
CA ILE A 49 -9.46 3.72 -7.56
C ILE A 49 -9.75 3.94 -9.04
N ARG A 50 -11.01 3.81 -9.45
CA ARG A 50 -11.43 4.08 -10.85
C ARG A 50 -11.11 5.51 -11.28
N HIS A 51 -11.34 6.49 -10.38
CA HIS A 51 -10.99 7.90 -10.65
C HIS A 51 -9.48 8.08 -10.85
N LEU A 52 -8.65 7.49 -9.97
CA LEU A 52 -7.20 7.52 -10.11
C LEU A 52 -6.72 6.84 -11.39
N CYS A 53 -7.36 5.76 -11.83
CA CYS A 53 -7.07 5.11 -13.11
C CYS A 53 -7.42 5.97 -14.34
N LYS A 54 -8.36 6.91 -14.20
CA LYS A 54 -8.67 7.92 -15.25
C LYS A 54 -7.68 9.08 -15.24
N GLN A 55 -7.18 9.44 -14.05
CA GLN A 55 -6.28 10.56 -13.85
C GLN A 55 -4.83 10.19 -14.20
N TYR A 56 -4.42 8.97 -13.88
CA TYR A 56 -3.06 8.47 -14.05
C TYR A 56 -3.04 7.24 -14.94
N ARG A 57 -1.92 7.01 -15.63
CA ARG A 57 -1.64 5.72 -16.26
C ARG A 57 -1.27 4.69 -15.18
N VAL A 58 -2.26 4.16 -14.51
CA VAL A 58 -2.06 3.13 -13.49
C VAL A 58 -1.59 1.83 -14.16
N VAL A 59 -0.48 1.30 -13.72
CA VAL A 59 0.11 0.06 -14.24
C VAL A 59 -0.14 -1.13 -13.32
N GLU A 60 -0.53 -0.87 -12.09
CA GLU A 60 -0.86 -1.90 -11.10
C GLU A 60 -1.60 -1.30 -9.91
N VAL A 61 -2.63 -2.00 -9.44
CA VAL A 61 -3.27 -1.82 -8.14
C VAL A 61 -2.95 -3.04 -7.30
N CYS A 62 -2.29 -2.88 -6.15
CA CYS A 62 -1.96 -3.98 -5.26
C CYS A 62 -2.65 -3.83 -3.90
N ALA A 63 -3.13 -4.95 -3.35
CA ALA A 63 -3.75 -5.02 -2.04
C ALA A 63 -3.52 -6.38 -1.38
N ASP A 64 -3.70 -6.42 -0.05
CA ASP A 64 -3.73 -7.69 0.67
C ASP A 64 -5.01 -8.46 0.33
N PRO A 65 -4.92 -9.68 -0.21
CA PRO A 65 -6.08 -10.48 -0.61
C PRO A 65 -6.97 -10.85 0.58
N TYR A 66 -6.45 -10.88 1.80
CA TYR A 66 -7.20 -11.28 2.99
C TYR A 66 -8.52 -10.51 3.18
N ARG A 67 -8.57 -9.22 2.78
CA ARG A 67 -9.77 -8.38 2.88
C ARG A 67 -10.25 -7.84 1.54
N TRP A 68 -9.39 -7.83 0.52
CA TRP A 68 -9.61 -7.15 -0.75
C TRP A 68 -9.73 -8.08 -1.94
N ALA A 69 -9.78 -9.42 -1.74
CA ALA A 69 -9.85 -10.38 -2.85
C ALA A 69 -11.02 -10.10 -3.80
N ARG A 70 -12.23 -9.82 -3.28
CA ARG A 70 -13.39 -9.50 -4.10
C ARG A 70 -13.21 -8.20 -4.89
N THR A 71 -12.75 -7.14 -4.25
CA THR A 71 -12.49 -5.86 -4.93
C THR A 71 -11.41 -6.01 -5.99
N LEU A 72 -10.32 -6.73 -5.72
CA LEU A 72 -9.29 -7.01 -6.73
C LEU A 72 -9.87 -7.77 -7.93
N GLN A 73 -10.77 -8.73 -7.71
CA GLN A 73 -11.47 -9.43 -8.79
C GLN A 73 -12.35 -8.49 -9.60
N ILE A 74 -13.18 -7.66 -8.97
CA ILE A 74 -14.06 -6.69 -9.65
C ILE A 74 -13.22 -5.73 -10.51
N LEU A 75 -12.15 -5.17 -9.95
CA LEU A 75 -11.27 -4.26 -10.68
C LEU A 75 -10.57 -4.96 -11.86
N ALA A 76 -10.19 -6.23 -11.72
CA ALA A 76 -9.61 -7.02 -12.80
C ALA A 76 -10.62 -7.28 -13.93
N GLU A 77 -11.89 -7.55 -13.62
CA GLU A 77 -12.98 -7.69 -14.58
C GLU A 77 -13.23 -6.36 -15.36
N GLU A 78 -12.93 -5.22 -14.72
CA GLU A 78 -12.95 -3.89 -15.36
C GLU A 78 -11.66 -3.56 -16.15
N ASN A 79 -10.76 -4.53 -16.35
CA ASN A 79 -9.46 -4.38 -17.00
C ASN A 79 -8.47 -3.44 -16.27
N ILE A 80 -8.66 -3.21 -14.99
CA ILE A 80 -7.67 -2.54 -14.15
C ILE A 80 -6.63 -3.59 -13.73
N PRO A 81 -5.33 -3.36 -13.98
CA PRO A 81 -4.29 -4.33 -13.61
C PRO A 81 -4.20 -4.49 -12.09
N THR A 82 -4.50 -5.67 -11.58
CA THR A 82 -4.47 -5.97 -10.15
C THR A 82 -3.39 -6.98 -9.79
N THR A 83 -2.89 -6.90 -8.56
CA THR A 83 -1.91 -7.84 -8.01
C THR A 83 -2.16 -8.02 -6.50
N GLU A 84 -2.12 -9.26 -6.05
CA GLU A 84 -2.15 -9.57 -4.65
C GLU A 84 -0.79 -9.30 -3.97
N PHE A 85 -0.84 -8.64 -2.83
CA PHE A 85 0.31 -8.42 -1.97
C PHE A 85 0.00 -8.90 -0.55
N PRO A 86 0.12 -10.20 -0.27
CA PRO A 86 -0.10 -10.74 1.07
C PRO A 86 0.84 -10.12 2.09
N GLN A 87 0.29 -9.64 3.22
CA GLN A 87 1.08 -9.03 4.30
C GLN A 87 1.74 -10.10 5.21
N THR A 88 2.32 -11.11 4.59
CA THR A 88 3.08 -12.14 5.33
C THR A 88 4.45 -11.62 5.77
N PRO A 89 5.04 -12.15 6.87
CA PRO A 89 6.39 -11.77 7.29
C PRO A 89 7.43 -11.96 6.19
N GLN A 90 7.33 -13.04 5.40
CA GLN A 90 8.24 -13.33 4.29
C GLN A 90 8.26 -12.19 3.25
N ARG A 91 7.14 -11.52 3.05
CA ARG A 91 7.02 -10.45 2.06
C ARG A 91 7.23 -9.07 2.65
N MET A 92 6.66 -8.83 3.85
CA MET A 92 6.72 -7.52 4.49
C MET A 92 8.08 -7.19 5.07
N THR A 93 8.82 -8.17 5.61
CA THR A 93 10.13 -7.89 6.25
C THR A 93 11.15 -7.37 5.25
N PRO A 94 11.46 -8.03 4.12
CA PRO A 94 12.37 -7.46 3.12
C PRO A 94 11.84 -6.15 2.54
N ALA A 95 10.56 -6.05 2.24
CA ALA A 95 9.97 -4.81 1.71
C ALA A 95 10.09 -3.63 2.70
N SER A 96 9.99 -3.89 4.02
CA SER A 96 10.23 -2.88 5.06
C SER A 96 11.68 -2.43 5.08
N GLY A 97 12.62 -3.37 5.01
CA GLY A 97 14.05 -3.06 4.96
C GLY A 97 14.40 -2.19 3.75
N ASP A 98 13.93 -2.59 2.57
CA ASP A 98 14.15 -1.84 1.33
C ASP A 98 13.56 -0.42 1.40
N PHE A 99 12.35 -0.27 1.97
CA PHE A 99 11.71 1.03 2.15
C PHE A 99 12.50 1.93 3.11
N ILE A 100 12.91 1.39 4.28
CA ILE A 100 13.70 2.12 5.25
C ILE A 100 15.04 2.56 4.64
N GLN A 101 15.70 1.65 3.93
CA GLN A 101 16.97 1.97 3.26
C GLN A 101 16.78 3.05 2.20
N GLY A 102 15.71 2.97 1.39
CA GLY A 102 15.36 3.99 0.42
C GLY A 102 15.09 5.36 1.06
N CYS A 103 14.45 5.40 2.22
CA CYS A 103 14.26 6.65 2.98
C CYS A 103 15.59 7.21 3.50
N LEU A 104 16.47 6.36 4.06
CA LEU A 104 17.79 6.77 4.56
C LEU A 104 18.70 7.28 3.44
N ASN A 105 18.59 6.71 2.26
CA ASN A 105 19.34 7.12 1.08
C ASN A 105 18.73 8.33 0.33
N HIS A 106 17.62 8.90 0.82
CA HIS A 106 16.86 9.94 0.12
C HIS A 106 16.34 9.53 -1.27
N GLU A 107 16.05 8.25 -1.45
CA GLU A 107 15.55 7.66 -2.70
C GLU A 107 14.02 7.64 -2.79
N VAL A 108 13.33 8.04 -1.73
CA VAL A 108 11.87 8.13 -1.66
C VAL A 108 11.48 9.59 -1.45
N THR A 109 10.56 10.07 -2.28
CA THR A 109 9.97 11.41 -2.11
C THR A 109 8.46 11.31 -1.87
N HIS A 110 7.86 12.34 -1.29
CA HIS A 110 6.43 12.37 -1.01
C HIS A 110 5.91 13.82 -1.01
N ASP A 111 4.58 13.99 -1.07
CA ASP A 111 3.87 15.26 -1.12
C ASP A 111 3.72 15.97 0.24
N CYS A 112 4.41 15.50 1.27
CA CYS A 112 4.34 16.04 2.64
C CYS A 112 2.95 15.92 3.28
N ASP A 113 2.18 14.91 2.91
CA ASP A 113 0.87 14.64 3.50
C ASP A 113 0.99 14.40 5.02
N PRO A 114 0.23 15.14 5.86
CA PRO A 114 0.34 15.05 7.32
C PRO A 114 -0.12 13.69 7.87
N ASP A 115 -1.06 13.01 7.21
CA ASP A 115 -1.53 11.70 7.64
C ASP A 115 -0.50 10.62 7.36
N LEU A 116 0.21 10.70 6.22
CA LEU A 116 1.35 9.83 5.94
C LEU A 116 2.44 10.01 7.00
N ALA A 117 2.79 11.24 7.33
CA ALA A 117 3.77 11.55 8.37
C ALA A 117 3.34 11.02 9.74
N ARG A 118 2.07 11.21 10.11
CA ARG A 118 1.48 10.70 11.36
C ARG A 118 1.56 9.17 11.45
N HIS A 119 1.21 8.46 10.39
CA HIS A 119 1.24 6.99 10.37
C HIS A 119 2.67 6.43 10.42
N ILE A 120 3.62 7.09 9.77
CA ILE A 120 5.04 6.73 9.86
C ILE A 120 5.56 6.96 11.28
N ALA A 121 5.25 8.11 11.90
CA ALA A 121 5.65 8.41 13.28
C ALA A 121 5.05 7.46 14.33
N ASN A 122 3.87 6.88 14.04
CA ASN A 122 3.23 5.89 14.91
C ASN A 122 3.82 4.48 14.80
N ALA A 123 4.59 4.21 13.74
CA ALA A 123 5.17 2.90 13.51
C ALA A 123 6.43 2.71 14.34
N ILE A 124 6.59 1.52 14.89
CA ILE A 124 7.83 1.12 15.56
C ILE A 124 8.54 0.04 14.74
N LEU A 125 9.85 0.06 14.81
CA LEU A 125 10.69 -0.97 14.22
C LEU A 125 10.80 -2.17 15.18
N THR A 126 10.76 -3.36 14.65
CA THR A 126 11.02 -4.59 15.39
C THR A 126 11.91 -5.50 14.57
N ASP A 127 12.89 -6.09 15.22
CA ASP A 127 13.74 -7.10 14.61
C ASP A 127 12.98 -8.41 14.42
N ASP A 128 13.21 -9.03 13.27
CA ASP A 128 12.75 -10.37 12.90
C ASP A 128 13.99 -11.14 12.44
N VAL A 129 13.95 -12.44 12.48
CA VAL A 129 15.02 -13.32 11.95
C VAL A 129 15.34 -13.06 10.46
N ARG A 130 14.49 -12.34 9.76
CA ARG A 130 14.61 -11.95 8.34
C ARG A 130 15.01 -10.49 8.14
N GLY A 131 15.18 -9.71 9.21
CA GLY A 131 15.48 -8.28 9.15
C GLY A 131 14.50 -7.43 9.96
N VAL A 132 14.40 -6.14 9.62
CA VAL A 132 13.57 -5.17 10.32
C VAL A 132 12.19 -5.09 9.71
N ARG A 133 11.16 -5.01 10.56
CA ARG A 133 9.77 -4.87 10.15
C ARG A 133 9.06 -3.76 10.94
N LEU A 134 8.15 -3.03 10.27
CA LEU A 134 7.26 -2.09 10.95
C LEU A 134 6.11 -2.83 11.65
N ARG A 135 5.75 -2.38 12.84
CA ARG A 135 4.56 -2.82 13.56
C ARG A 135 3.94 -1.69 14.39
N LYS A 136 2.70 -1.90 14.85
CA LYS A 136 2.09 -1.07 15.90
C LYS A 136 2.79 -1.32 17.23
N GLU A 137 2.85 -0.31 18.09
CA GLU A 137 3.34 -0.42 19.46
C GLU A 137 2.64 -1.56 20.22
N ASN A 138 1.31 -1.60 20.13
CA ASN A 138 0.51 -2.73 20.58
C ASN A 138 -0.75 -2.88 19.72
N LYS A 139 -1.40 -4.05 19.76
CA LYS A 139 -2.57 -4.36 18.92
C LYS A 139 -3.80 -3.53 19.26
N SER A 140 -3.93 -3.03 20.47
CA SER A 140 -5.04 -2.20 20.96
C SER A 140 -4.77 -0.70 20.82
N SER A 141 -3.59 -0.30 20.35
CA SER A 141 -3.25 1.10 20.13
C SER A 141 -4.20 1.72 19.10
N GLY A 142 -4.79 2.87 19.45
CA GLY A 142 -5.52 3.71 18.51
C GLY A 142 -4.62 4.42 17.48
N ARG A 143 -3.30 4.25 17.60
CA ARG A 143 -2.32 4.82 16.67
C ARG A 143 -2.27 3.97 15.40
N HIS A 144 -2.83 4.48 14.32
CA HIS A 144 -2.83 3.80 13.02
C HIS A 144 -1.45 3.91 12.37
N ILE A 145 -1.03 2.82 11.69
CA ILE A 145 0.22 2.74 10.90
C ILE A 145 -0.05 2.31 9.46
N ASP A 146 -1.30 2.23 9.09
CA ASP A 146 -1.73 1.57 7.86
C ASP A 146 -1.18 2.28 6.60
N LEU A 147 -1.05 3.65 6.60
CA LEU A 147 -0.37 4.37 5.52
C LEU A 147 1.12 3.99 5.43
N ALA A 148 1.80 3.77 6.55
CA ALA A 148 3.19 3.31 6.52
C ALA A 148 3.30 1.92 5.91
N VAL A 149 2.38 0.99 6.25
CA VAL A 149 2.31 -0.34 5.63
C VAL A 149 2.04 -0.24 4.14
N THR A 150 1.09 0.61 3.74
CA THR A 150 0.77 0.82 2.32
C THR A 150 1.92 1.48 1.57
N ALA A 151 2.67 2.39 2.19
CA ALA A 151 3.87 2.98 1.61
C ALA A 151 4.94 1.93 1.31
N ILE A 152 5.17 0.99 2.24
CA ILE A 152 6.08 -0.15 2.03
C ILE A 152 5.64 -1.00 0.84
N MET A 153 4.36 -1.34 0.76
CA MET A 153 3.81 -2.14 -0.34
C MET A 153 3.97 -1.40 -1.68
N ALA A 154 3.62 -0.12 -1.73
CA ALA A 154 3.71 0.72 -2.92
C ALA A 154 5.16 0.91 -3.37
N HIS A 155 6.08 1.17 -2.45
CA HIS A 155 7.52 1.25 -2.72
C HIS A 155 8.04 -0.06 -3.31
N SER A 156 7.78 -1.18 -2.66
CA SER A 156 8.21 -2.50 -3.12
C SER A 156 7.70 -2.82 -4.54
N ARG A 157 6.44 -2.51 -4.85
CA ARG A 157 5.87 -2.76 -6.19
C ARG A 157 6.40 -1.79 -7.24
N SER A 158 6.58 -0.53 -6.87
CA SER A 158 7.12 0.52 -7.73
C SER A 158 8.55 0.19 -8.20
N THR A 159 9.45 -0.09 -7.26
CA THR A 159 10.85 -0.43 -7.53
C THR A 159 10.97 -1.73 -8.31
N TRP A 160 10.17 -2.74 -7.96
CA TRP A 160 10.13 -3.99 -8.71
C TRP A 160 9.70 -3.76 -10.17
N LYS A 161 8.62 -3.01 -10.41
CA LYS A 161 8.14 -2.68 -11.77
C LYS A 161 9.15 -1.87 -12.57
N ALA A 162 9.89 -0.97 -11.92
CA ALA A 162 10.92 -0.17 -12.57
C ALA A 162 12.07 -1.03 -13.12
N THR A 163 12.45 -2.06 -12.36
CA THR A 163 13.56 -2.96 -12.69
C THR A 163 13.14 -4.15 -13.57
N HIS A 164 11.87 -4.58 -13.48
CA HIS A 164 11.33 -5.73 -14.21
C HIS A 164 10.39 -5.31 -15.36
N LYS A 165 10.91 -4.53 -16.30
CA LYS A 165 10.12 -4.12 -17.49
C LYS A 165 9.82 -5.36 -18.36
N PRO A 166 8.57 -5.53 -18.84
CA PRO A 166 8.27 -6.60 -19.79
C PRO A 166 9.14 -6.42 -21.03
N LYS A 167 9.80 -7.51 -21.49
CA LYS A 167 10.53 -7.50 -22.73
C LYS A 167 9.56 -7.13 -23.86
N ARG A 168 9.80 -6.02 -24.56
CA ARG A 168 9.06 -5.69 -25.78
C ARG A 168 9.25 -6.87 -26.76
N ARG A 169 8.20 -7.60 -27.05
CA ARG A 169 8.20 -8.50 -28.19
C ARG A 169 8.43 -7.64 -29.44
N ARG A 170 9.57 -7.78 -30.10
CA ARG A 170 9.74 -7.24 -31.44
C ARG A 170 8.67 -7.93 -32.30
N ALA A 171 7.76 -7.14 -32.88
CA ALA A 171 6.91 -7.63 -33.94
C ALA A 171 7.86 -8.03 -35.07
N MET A 172 7.90 -9.31 -35.41
CA MET A 172 8.49 -9.75 -36.66
C MET A 172 7.55 -9.28 -37.76
N SER A 173 7.94 -8.25 -38.51
CA SER A 173 7.32 -7.92 -39.78
C SER A 173 7.70 -9.02 -40.76
N PHE A 174 6.71 -9.76 -41.24
CA PHE A 174 6.82 -10.62 -42.40
C PHE A 174 6.67 -9.81 -43.67
#